data_2c1a61b697492e4891b191215b0c1732
#
_entry.id   2c1a61b697492e4891b191215b0c1732
#
_cell.length_a   1.000
_cell.length_b   1.000
_cell.length_c   1.000
_cell.angle_alpha   90.00
_cell.angle_beta   90.00
_cell.angle_gamma   90.00
#
_symmetry.space_group_name_H-M   'P 1'
#
loop_
_entity.id
_entity.type
_entity.pdbx_description
1 polymer ?
#
loop_
_entity_poly.entity_id
_entity_poly.type
_entity_poly.pdbx_seq_one_letter_code
_entity_poly.pdbx_strand_id
1 'polypeptide(L)' 'YFVLVDSGYTNYKNGDIVVAVIDGMATIKRYKNDKANNRIVLEADSTDKYLPIFIHEGDDFQLSGKVVGIIKS' A
#
# COMPACT_ATOMS: atom_id res chain seq x y z
N TYR A 1 1.64 -2.89 -18.91
CA TYR A 1 2.87 -3.07 -18.14
C TYR A 1 2.63 -3.92 -16.91
N PHE A 2 3.71 -4.41 -16.32
CA PHE A 2 3.65 -5.25 -15.13
C PHE A 2 4.42 -4.60 -14.00
N VAL A 3 4.00 -4.86 -12.76
CA VAL A 3 4.75 -4.45 -11.60
C VAL A 3 5.50 -5.65 -11.02
N LEU A 4 6.72 -5.39 -10.55
CA LEU A 4 7.50 -6.38 -9.80
C LEU A 4 7.23 -6.18 -8.33
N VAL A 5 6.82 -7.24 -7.66
CA VAL A 5 6.44 -7.18 -6.25
C VAL A 5 7.35 -8.11 -5.43
N ASP A 6 7.94 -7.57 -4.39
CA ASP A 6 8.67 -8.37 -3.40
C ASP A 6 7.68 -8.81 -2.32
N SER A 7 7.18 -10.02 -2.44
CA SER A 7 6.17 -10.56 -1.52
C SER A 7 6.75 -10.97 -0.17
N GLY A 8 8.06 -11.08 -0.05
CA GLY A 8 8.73 -11.38 1.21
C GLY A 8 9.06 -10.15 2.04
N TYR A 9 8.78 -8.97 1.54
CA TYR A 9 9.10 -7.72 2.22
C TYR A 9 8.12 -7.49 3.38
N THR A 10 8.65 -7.25 4.57
CA THR A 10 7.83 -7.07 5.78
C THR A 10 8.12 -5.78 6.54
N ASN A 11 9.15 -5.05 6.19
CA ASN A 11 9.56 -3.86 6.92
C ASN A 11 9.25 -2.59 6.12
N TYR A 12 7.97 -2.31 5.94
CA TYR A 12 7.50 -1.20 5.13
C TYR A 12 7.88 0.14 5.74
N LYS A 13 8.21 1.10 4.88
CA LYS A 13 8.60 2.46 5.25
C LYS A 13 7.69 3.47 4.58
N ASN A 14 7.59 4.66 5.16
CA ASN A 14 6.83 5.75 4.57
C ASN A 14 7.32 6.05 3.16
N GLY A 15 6.39 6.11 2.22
CA GLY A 15 6.67 6.32 0.81
C GLY A 15 6.81 5.05 -0.02
N ASP A 16 6.86 3.87 0.60
CA ASP A 16 6.89 2.61 -0.15
C ASP A 16 5.59 2.43 -0.94
N ILE A 17 5.72 1.94 -2.17
CA ILE A 17 4.57 1.55 -2.97
C ILE A 17 4.28 0.09 -2.65
N VAL A 18 3.07 -0.19 -2.22
CA VAL A 18 2.70 -1.52 -1.74
C VAL A 18 1.47 -2.03 -2.46
N VAL A 19 1.33 -3.36 -2.50
CA VAL A 19 0.10 -4.02 -2.91
C VAL A 19 -0.69 -4.32 -1.64
N ALA A 20 -1.85 -3.71 -1.51
CA ALA A 20 -2.72 -3.90 -0.36
C ALA A 20 -3.97 -4.66 -0.79
N VAL A 21 -4.39 -5.62 0.01
CA VAL A 21 -5.65 -6.35 -0.19
C VAL A 21 -6.62 -5.86 0.87
N ILE A 22 -7.69 -5.20 0.42
CA ILE A 22 -8.72 -4.63 1.28
C ILE A 22 -10.05 -5.16 0.79
N ASP A 23 -10.81 -5.78 1.68
CA ASP A 23 -12.10 -6.42 1.36
C ASP A 23 -12.01 -7.37 0.15
N GLY A 24 -10.90 -8.12 0.07
CA GLY A 24 -10.68 -9.05 -1.01
C GLY A 24 -10.21 -8.45 -2.34
N MET A 25 -10.00 -7.13 -2.40
CA MET A 25 -9.56 -6.44 -3.61
C MET A 25 -8.10 -5.97 -3.47
N ALA A 26 -7.27 -6.39 -4.42
CA ALA A 26 -5.87 -5.94 -4.48
C ALA A 26 -5.78 -4.56 -5.11
N THR A 27 -5.03 -3.67 -4.47
CA THR A 27 -4.82 -2.32 -4.97
C THR A 27 -3.38 -1.89 -4.70
N ILE A 28 -2.85 -0.99 -5.54
CA ILE A 28 -1.50 -0.44 -5.40
C ILE A 28 -1.63 0.93 -4.75
N LYS A 29 -0.96 1.12 -3.63
CA LYS A 29 -1.04 2.35 -2.84
C LYS A 29 0.32 2.72 -2.28
N ARG A 30 0.46 3.96 -1.85
CA ARG A 30 1.63 4.47 -1.15
C ARG A 30 1.41 4.30 0.35
N TYR A 31 2.36 3.65 1.01
CA TYR A 31 2.30 3.34 2.44
C TYR A 31 2.76 4.53 3.28
N LYS A 32 2.04 4.79 4.35
CA LYS A 32 2.46 5.75 5.37
C LYS A 32 2.03 5.24 6.74
N ASN A 33 2.98 5.18 7.67
CA ASN A 33 2.69 4.80 9.05
C ASN A 33 2.45 6.06 9.88
N ASP A 34 1.20 6.28 10.24
CA ASP A 34 0.81 7.42 11.07
C ASP A 34 0.81 7.01 12.54
N LYS A 35 1.99 7.01 13.14
CA LYS A 35 2.18 6.57 14.54
C LYS A 35 1.45 7.45 15.53
N ALA A 36 1.34 8.75 15.25
CA ALA A 36 0.68 9.69 16.15
C ALA A 36 -0.80 9.36 16.33
N ASN A 37 -1.44 8.79 15.30
CA ASN A 37 -2.85 8.42 15.34
C ASN A 37 -3.06 6.91 15.38
N ASN A 38 -1.98 6.15 15.55
CA ASN A 38 -2.00 4.69 15.64
C ASN A 38 -2.73 4.03 14.47
N ARG A 39 -2.39 4.47 13.25
CA ARG A 39 -3.04 3.97 12.04
C ARG A 39 -2.06 3.92 10.87
N ILE A 40 -2.44 3.16 9.84
CA ILE A 40 -1.75 3.13 8.56
C ILE A 40 -2.58 3.91 7.56
N VAL A 41 -1.93 4.77 6.78
CA VAL A 41 -2.58 5.53 5.71
C VAL A 41 -2.10 4.97 4.38
N LEU A 42 -3.04 4.62 3.52
CA LEU A 42 -2.76 4.19 2.15
C LEU A 42 -3.24 5.27 1.19
N GLU A 43 -2.31 5.91 0.52
CA GLU A 43 -2.59 7.02 -0.38
C GLU A 43 -2.49 6.59 -1.83
N ALA A 44 -3.34 7.14 -2.69
CA ALA A 44 -3.23 6.91 -4.12
C ALA A 44 -1.94 7.54 -4.64
N ASP A 45 -1.20 6.80 -5.47
CA ASP A 45 0.05 7.29 -6.08
C ASP A 45 -0.26 7.95 -7.43
N SER A 46 -1.23 8.82 -7.45
CA SER A 46 -1.63 9.54 -8.66
C SER A 46 -2.13 10.93 -8.29
N THR A 47 -2.22 11.80 -9.30
CA THR A 47 -2.79 13.13 -9.12
C THR A 47 -4.31 13.11 -9.04
N ASP A 48 -4.92 11.97 -9.20
CA ASP A 48 -6.37 11.82 -9.08
C ASP A 48 -6.83 12.06 -7.65
N LYS A 49 -8.04 12.55 -7.52
CA LYS A 49 -8.60 12.98 -6.24
C LYS A 49 -9.18 11.80 -5.44
N TYR A 50 -8.41 10.74 -5.28
CA TYR A 50 -8.83 9.65 -4.42
C TYR A 50 -8.53 9.99 -2.97
N LEU A 51 -9.51 9.74 -2.10
CA LEU A 51 -9.33 9.91 -0.67
C LEU A 51 -8.38 8.84 -0.15
N PRO A 52 -7.50 9.20 0.80
CA PRO A 52 -6.65 8.21 1.43
C PRO A 52 -7.49 7.20 2.20
N ILE A 53 -6.98 5.97 2.29
CA ILE A 53 -7.61 4.90 3.07
C ILE A 53 -6.90 4.84 4.42
N PHE A 54 -7.67 4.94 5.49
CA PHE A 54 -7.15 4.86 6.86
C PHE A 54 -7.40 3.46 7.42
N ILE A 55 -6.33 2.80 7.84
CA ILE A 55 -6.39 1.45 8.41
C ILE A 55 -6.06 1.54 9.88
N HIS A 56 -6.97 1.08 10.72
CA HIS A 56 -6.81 1.03 12.17
C HIS A 56 -6.56 -0.40 12.62
N GLU A 57 -6.08 -0.56 13.84
CA GLU A 57 -5.90 -1.88 14.43
C GLU A 57 -7.24 -2.64 14.43
N GLY A 58 -7.20 -3.89 13.97
CA GLY A 58 -8.39 -4.74 13.86
C GLY A 58 -9.11 -4.67 12.53
N ASP A 59 -8.74 -3.73 11.64
CA ASP A 59 -9.34 -3.67 10.31
C ASP A 59 -8.85 -4.85 9.45
N ASP A 60 -9.72 -5.30 8.57
CA ASP A 60 -9.43 -6.42 7.68
C ASP A 60 -8.65 -5.91 6.45
N PHE A 61 -7.32 -5.97 6.55
CA PHE A 61 -6.47 -5.66 5.40
C PHE A 61 -5.20 -6.50 5.45
N GLN A 62 -4.56 -6.62 4.30
CA GLN A 62 -3.29 -7.34 4.19
C GLN A 62 -2.38 -6.62 3.20
N LEU A 63 -1.10 -6.48 3.56
CA LEU A 63 -0.08 -6.04 2.63
C LEU A 63 0.55 -7.27 1.98
N SER A 64 0.45 -7.38 0.66
CA SER A 64 0.93 -8.55 -0.08
C SER A 64 2.38 -8.39 -0.53
N GLY A 65 2.92 -7.19 -0.47
CA GLY A 65 4.31 -6.97 -0.82
C GLY A 65 4.59 -5.54 -1.22
N LYS A 66 5.89 -5.26 -1.46
CA LYS A 66 6.37 -3.96 -1.90
C LYS A 66 6.61 -3.98 -3.40
N VAL A 67 6.16 -2.95 -4.10
CA VAL A 67 6.47 -2.79 -5.52
C VAL A 67 7.92 -2.32 -5.66
N VAL A 68 8.75 -3.13 -6.31
CA VAL A 68 10.19 -2.86 -6.46
C VAL A 68 10.58 -2.47 -7.87
N GLY A 69 9.67 -2.55 -8.82
CA GLY A 69 9.94 -2.15 -10.19
C GLY A 69 8.72 -2.23 -11.07
N ILE A 70 8.81 -1.61 -12.24
CA ILE A 70 7.76 -1.63 -13.26
C ILE A 70 8.39 -2.07 -14.57
N ILE A 71 7.80 -3.09 -15.20
CA ILE A 71 8.21 -3.55 -16.53
C ILE A 71 7.18 -3.05 -17.53
N LYS A 72 7.62 -2.25 -18.48
CA LYS A 72 6.76 -1.80 -19.58
C LYS A 72 6.84 -2.79 -20.72
N SER A 73 5.71 -3.25 -21.16
CA SER A 73 5.61 -4.16 -22.31
C SER A 73 5.41 -3.40 -23.61
#